data_9f7baf29e1c435be054b2fb6b294faf5
#
_entry.id   9f7baf29e1c435be054b2fb6b294faf5
#
_cell.length_a   1.000
_cell.length_b   1.000
_cell.length_c   1.000
_cell.angle_alpha   90.00
_cell.angle_beta   90.00
_cell.angle_gamma   90.00
#
_symmetry.space_group_name_H-M   'P 1'
#
loop_
_entity.id
_entity.type
_entity.pdbx_description
1 polymer ?
#
loop_
_entity_poly.entity_id
_entity_poly.type
_entity_poly.pdbx_seq_one_letter_code
_entity_poly.pdbx_strand_id
1 'polypeptide(L)'
;DFCLSRGLGDVYKRQDQAKQQGARCMDCGIPFCTSGCPVNNIIPDFNDLVYQQDWKSAIDVLHSTNNFPEFTGRICPAPCEAACTLNINADAVGIKSIEHAIIDKAWENDWVKPQLASHKTGKKVAIVGSGPAGMAAAQQLARVGHSVVVLEKNSRIGGLLRYGIPDFKMEKSHIDRRMTQMQAEGVEFRVNQHVGENVKADDLLAEFDAVILAGGAEHPRDLPVTGRDLDGVMYAMDFLTPQNQVVAGDTVPNQVMATNKHVVVIGGGDTGSDCVGTSNRHGAASITQFELMPQPPEQEDKQMVWPNWPLKMRTSSSHEEGANRDWSITTKALIGENGKVVGLTGAKVQWQAGKMQEVPNTEFTIK
;
A
#
# COMPACT_ATOMS: atom_id res chain seq x y z
N ASP A 1 7.97 -16.57 0.31
CA ASP A 1 9.26 -16.36 1.01
C ASP A 1 10.12 -15.23 0.45
N PHE A 2 9.50 -14.10 0.06
CA PHE A 2 10.25 -12.95 -0.47
C PHE A 2 10.60 -11.90 0.61
N CYS A 3 10.22 -12.09 1.85
CA CYS A 3 10.36 -11.06 2.88
C CYS A 3 11.47 -11.26 3.91
N LEU A 4 12.25 -12.33 3.89
CA LEU A 4 13.11 -12.67 5.04
C LEU A 4 14.58 -12.94 4.74
N SER A 5 15.11 -12.73 3.53
CA SER A 5 16.50 -13.01 3.28
C SER A 5 17.35 -11.75 3.19
N ARG A 6 18.18 -11.56 4.19
CA ARG A 6 19.12 -10.44 4.31
C ARG A 6 20.56 -10.92 4.10
N GLY A 7 20.92 -11.31 2.89
CA GLY A 7 22.29 -11.68 2.56
C GLY A 7 22.65 -11.38 1.11
N LEU A 8 23.91 -11.06 0.83
CA LEU A 8 24.41 -10.84 -0.55
C LEU A 8 24.05 -11.99 -1.51
N GLY A 9 23.99 -13.24 -1.01
CA GLY A 9 23.58 -14.39 -1.80
C GLY A 9 22.13 -14.35 -2.29
N ASP A 10 21.24 -13.66 -1.59
CA ASP A 10 19.82 -13.53 -1.98
C ASP A 10 19.59 -12.42 -3.01
N VAL A 11 20.44 -11.41 -3.04
CA VAL A 11 20.43 -10.37 -4.07
C VAL A 11 20.75 -10.97 -5.43
N TYR A 12 21.78 -11.81 -5.52
CA TYR A 12 22.13 -12.51 -6.77
C TYR A 12 21.04 -13.48 -7.21
N LYS A 13 20.48 -14.28 -6.30
CA LYS A 13 19.34 -15.15 -6.61
C LYS A 13 18.15 -14.37 -7.19
N ARG A 14 17.84 -13.20 -6.63
CA ARG A 14 16.75 -12.36 -7.14
C ARG A 14 17.04 -11.84 -8.55
N GLN A 15 18.29 -11.49 -8.87
CA GLN A 15 18.66 -11.04 -10.21
C GLN A 15 18.50 -12.15 -11.24
N ASP A 16 18.95 -13.39 -10.94
CA ASP A 16 18.77 -14.53 -11.83
C ASP A 16 17.28 -14.87 -12.00
N GLN A 17 16.49 -14.82 -10.94
CA GLN A 17 15.05 -15.01 -11.01
C GLN A 17 14.37 -13.90 -11.82
N ALA A 18 14.76 -12.64 -11.64
CA ALA A 18 14.24 -11.53 -12.43
C ALA A 18 14.58 -11.70 -13.92
N LYS A 19 15.80 -12.13 -14.25
CA LYS A 19 16.20 -12.47 -15.63
C LYS A 19 15.33 -13.59 -16.20
N GLN A 20 15.11 -14.67 -15.44
CA GLN A 20 14.24 -15.78 -15.87
C GLN A 20 12.79 -15.31 -16.09
N GLN A 21 12.29 -14.42 -15.24
CA GLN A 21 10.95 -13.83 -15.42
C GLN A 21 10.92 -12.91 -16.65
N GLY A 22 11.96 -12.09 -16.87
CA GLY A 22 12.09 -11.26 -18.06
C GLY A 22 12.05 -12.07 -19.36
N ALA A 23 12.76 -13.22 -19.37
CA ALA A 23 12.77 -14.15 -20.52
C ALA A 23 11.38 -14.72 -20.86
N ARG A 24 10.41 -14.71 -19.93
CA ARG A 24 9.04 -15.17 -20.18
C ARG A 24 8.17 -14.11 -20.84
N CYS A 25 8.63 -12.85 -20.89
CA CYS A 25 7.89 -11.79 -21.55
C CYS A 25 7.82 -12.06 -23.06
N MET A 26 6.60 -12.01 -23.61
CA MET A 26 6.38 -12.28 -25.03
C MET A 26 6.48 -11.03 -25.92
N ASP A 27 6.85 -9.89 -25.34
CA ASP A 27 6.93 -8.61 -26.06
C ASP A 27 5.68 -8.33 -26.91
N CYS A 28 4.50 -8.35 -26.28
CA CYS A 28 3.22 -8.22 -26.95
C CYS A 28 3.10 -6.87 -27.66
N GLY A 29 2.78 -6.85 -28.97
CA GLY A 29 2.54 -5.62 -29.72
C GLY A 29 1.40 -4.76 -29.18
N ILE A 30 0.47 -5.35 -28.41
CA ILE A 30 -0.53 -4.68 -27.59
C ILE A 30 -0.27 -5.11 -26.14
N PRO A 31 0.50 -4.35 -25.36
CA PRO A 31 0.88 -4.74 -24.01
C PRO A 31 -0.25 -4.48 -23.01
N PHE A 32 -1.14 -5.43 -22.80
CA PHE A 32 -2.21 -5.33 -21.81
C PHE A 32 -1.68 -5.07 -20.40
N CYS A 33 -0.49 -5.57 -20.08
CA CYS A 33 0.18 -5.29 -18.80
C CYS A 33 0.46 -3.79 -18.60
N THR A 34 0.89 -3.07 -19.64
CA THR A 34 1.06 -1.61 -19.60
C THR A 34 -0.29 -0.90 -19.39
N SER A 35 -1.33 -1.32 -20.11
CA SER A 35 -2.69 -0.77 -19.95
C SER A 35 -3.29 -1.09 -18.58
N GLY A 36 -2.95 -2.24 -18.00
CA GLY A 36 -3.37 -2.64 -16.65
C GLY A 36 -2.61 -1.93 -15.52
N CYS A 37 -1.50 -1.27 -15.83
CA CYS A 37 -0.71 -0.51 -14.86
C CYS A 37 -1.26 0.92 -14.72
N PRO A 38 -1.67 1.38 -13.52
CA PRO A 38 -2.20 2.74 -13.33
C PRO A 38 -1.22 3.87 -13.69
N VAL A 39 0.08 3.59 -13.67
CA VAL A 39 1.12 4.56 -14.09
C VAL A 39 1.64 4.30 -15.51
N ASN A 40 1.05 3.33 -16.21
CA ASN A 40 1.40 2.96 -17.58
C ASN A 40 2.88 2.64 -17.77
N ASN A 41 3.48 1.85 -16.88
CA ASN A 41 4.86 1.42 -16.99
C ASN A 41 5.11 0.75 -18.36
N ILE A 42 6.25 1.04 -18.96
CA ILE A 42 6.70 0.44 -20.23
C ILE A 42 7.28 -0.95 -19.94
N ILE A 43 6.36 -1.88 -19.65
CA ILE A 43 6.69 -3.18 -19.04
C ILE A 43 7.49 -4.11 -19.97
N PRO A 44 7.11 -4.30 -21.25
CA PRO A 44 7.89 -5.15 -22.14
C PRO A 44 9.35 -4.73 -22.23
N ASP A 45 9.61 -3.43 -22.37
CA ASP A 45 10.94 -2.86 -22.55
C ASP A 45 11.84 -3.14 -21.34
N PHE A 46 11.38 -2.84 -20.13
CA PHE A 46 12.23 -3.10 -18.96
C PHE A 46 12.36 -4.62 -18.67
N ASN A 47 11.41 -5.46 -19.06
CA ASN A 47 11.52 -6.91 -18.95
C ASN A 47 12.63 -7.43 -19.89
N ASP A 48 12.69 -6.94 -21.13
CA ASP A 48 13.71 -7.32 -22.10
C ASP A 48 15.10 -6.84 -21.66
N LEU A 49 15.22 -5.59 -21.19
CA LEU A 49 16.46 -5.05 -20.66
C LEU A 49 16.98 -5.85 -19.46
N VAL A 50 16.11 -6.30 -18.56
CA VAL A 50 16.50 -7.18 -17.45
C VAL A 50 16.90 -8.56 -17.95
N TYR A 51 16.23 -9.11 -18.96
CA TYR A 51 16.63 -10.35 -19.58
C TYR A 51 18.04 -10.25 -20.20
N GLN A 52 18.33 -9.15 -20.88
CA GLN A 52 19.64 -8.83 -21.44
C GLN A 52 20.69 -8.42 -20.39
N GLN A 53 20.29 -8.27 -19.12
CA GLN A 53 21.14 -7.81 -18.01
C GLN A 53 21.58 -6.34 -18.12
N ASP A 54 20.94 -5.54 -18.96
CA ASP A 54 21.12 -4.09 -19.02
C ASP A 54 20.25 -3.38 -17.96
N TRP A 55 20.67 -3.55 -16.73
CA TRP A 55 19.95 -3.02 -15.57
C TRP A 55 19.91 -1.49 -15.52
N LYS A 56 20.96 -0.85 -16.08
CA LYS A 56 21.04 0.62 -16.09
C LYS A 56 20.00 1.21 -17.03
N SER A 57 19.85 0.66 -18.22
CA SER A 57 18.78 1.07 -19.14
C SER A 57 17.40 0.69 -18.60
N ALA A 58 17.28 -0.44 -17.89
CA ALA A 58 16.02 -0.87 -17.28
C ALA A 58 15.51 0.13 -16.25
N ILE A 59 16.37 0.69 -15.37
CA ILE A 59 15.94 1.71 -14.41
C ILE A 59 15.60 3.04 -15.10
N ASP A 60 16.29 3.41 -16.16
CA ASP A 60 15.98 4.63 -16.90
C ASP A 60 14.59 4.53 -17.57
N VAL A 61 14.26 3.38 -18.17
CA VAL A 61 12.92 3.10 -18.69
C VAL A 61 11.87 3.12 -17.57
N LEU A 62 12.11 2.43 -16.46
CA LEU A 62 11.17 2.35 -15.35
C LEU A 62 10.91 3.71 -14.72
N HIS A 63 11.93 4.53 -14.50
CA HIS A 63 11.81 5.88 -13.97
C HIS A 63 11.13 6.87 -14.93
N SER A 64 11.01 6.55 -16.21
CA SER A 64 10.30 7.42 -17.16
C SER A 64 8.80 7.52 -16.89
N THR A 65 8.23 6.50 -16.24
CA THR A 65 6.79 6.42 -15.91
C THR A 65 6.51 6.31 -14.42
N ASN A 66 7.44 5.78 -13.61
CA ASN A 66 7.27 5.53 -12.19
C ASN A 66 8.35 6.24 -11.36
N ASN A 67 7.92 7.20 -10.54
CA ASN A 67 8.84 7.92 -9.66
C ASN A 67 9.44 7.05 -8.55
N PHE A 68 8.67 6.09 -8.03
CA PHE A 68 8.99 5.35 -6.81
C PHE A 68 8.81 3.83 -6.96
N PRO A 69 9.62 3.17 -7.82
CA PRO A 69 9.52 1.73 -8.00
C PRO A 69 9.80 0.93 -6.71
N GLU A 70 10.52 1.51 -5.75
CA GLU A 70 10.75 0.89 -4.45
C GLU A 70 9.48 0.75 -3.63
N PHE A 71 8.47 1.62 -3.82
CA PHE A 71 7.19 1.50 -3.15
C PHE A 71 6.29 0.50 -3.91
N THR A 72 6.09 0.73 -5.20
CA THR A 72 5.21 -0.10 -6.02
C THR A 72 5.73 -1.54 -6.14
N GLY A 73 7.02 -1.74 -6.31
CA GLY A 73 7.64 -3.05 -6.34
C GLY A 73 7.45 -3.88 -5.05
N ARG A 74 7.17 -3.22 -3.91
CA ARG A 74 6.93 -3.89 -2.62
C ARG A 74 5.46 -4.08 -2.31
N ILE A 75 4.63 -3.06 -2.53
CA ILE A 75 3.26 -3.03 -2.00
C ILE A 75 2.15 -2.98 -3.07
N CYS A 76 2.49 -2.75 -4.34
CA CYS A 76 1.49 -2.74 -5.40
C CYS A 76 0.82 -4.12 -5.52
N PRO A 77 -0.52 -4.19 -5.68
CA PRO A 77 -1.22 -5.45 -5.90
C PRO A 77 -0.96 -6.07 -7.28
N ALA A 78 -0.18 -5.39 -8.14
CA ALA A 78 0.25 -5.83 -9.46
C ALA A 78 -0.89 -6.13 -10.47
N PRO A 79 -1.77 -5.17 -10.77
CA PRO A 79 -2.81 -5.37 -11.79
C PRO A 79 -2.22 -5.64 -13.18
N CYS A 80 -0.98 -5.22 -13.43
CA CYS A 80 -0.23 -5.55 -14.63
C CYS A 80 0.00 -7.06 -14.81
N GLU A 81 0.24 -7.80 -13.74
CA GLU A 81 0.37 -9.27 -13.78
C GLU A 81 -0.98 -9.92 -14.09
N ALA A 82 -2.07 -9.41 -13.53
CA ALA A 82 -3.42 -9.87 -13.87
C ALA A 82 -3.73 -9.68 -15.36
N ALA A 83 -3.34 -8.53 -15.92
CA ALA A 83 -3.55 -8.18 -17.33
C ALA A 83 -2.51 -8.80 -18.28
N CYS A 84 -1.48 -9.46 -17.78
CA CYS A 84 -0.47 -10.09 -18.63
C CYS A 84 -1.10 -11.11 -19.57
N THR A 85 -0.78 -11.04 -20.88
CA THR A 85 -1.32 -11.95 -21.89
C THR A 85 -0.93 -13.40 -21.60
N LEU A 86 0.27 -13.63 -21.05
CA LEU A 86 0.71 -14.95 -20.62
C LEU A 86 -0.19 -15.54 -19.52
N ASN A 87 -0.81 -14.68 -18.69
CA ASN A 87 -1.73 -15.11 -17.64
C ASN A 87 -3.00 -15.81 -18.16
N ILE A 88 -3.30 -15.76 -19.46
CA ILE A 88 -4.48 -16.43 -20.03
C ILE A 88 -4.39 -17.94 -19.88
N ASN A 89 -3.22 -18.53 -20.13
CA ASN A 89 -3.02 -19.99 -20.18
C ASN A 89 -1.80 -20.50 -19.39
N ALA A 90 -1.06 -19.59 -18.74
CA ALA A 90 0.08 -19.90 -17.88
C ALA A 90 0.15 -18.90 -16.73
N ASP A 91 1.13 -19.02 -15.83
CA ASP A 91 1.37 -18.00 -14.82
C ASP A 91 1.89 -16.72 -15.46
N ALA A 92 1.42 -15.57 -15.00
CA ALA A 92 1.90 -14.26 -15.44
C ALA A 92 3.42 -14.12 -15.29
N VAL A 93 4.02 -13.20 -16.04
CA VAL A 93 5.36 -12.72 -15.75
C VAL A 93 5.34 -12.03 -14.37
N GLY A 94 6.33 -12.30 -13.53
CA GLY A 94 6.49 -11.65 -12.22
C GLY A 94 6.96 -10.20 -12.35
N ILE A 95 6.12 -9.35 -12.94
CA ILE A 95 6.43 -7.97 -13.32
C ILE A 95 6.80 -7.13 -12.11
N LYS A 96 6.02 -7.24 -11.04
CA LYS A 96 6.30 -6.54 -9.77
C LYS A 96 7.65 -6.95 -9.17
N SER A 97 8.00 -8.22 -9.25
CA SER A 97 9.29 -8.73 -8.78
C SER A 97 10.46 -8.22 -9.62
N ILE A 98 10.27 -8.07 -10.93
CA ILE A 98 11.26 -7.47 -11.83
C ILE A 98 11.44 -5.98 -11.49
N GLU A 99 10.36 -5.23 -11.36
CA GLU A 99 10.38 -3.82 -10.95
C GLU A 99 11.13 -3.63 -9.63
N HIS A 100 10.82 -4.47 -8.64
CA HIS A 100 11.51 -4.48 -7.34
C HIS A 100 13.03 -4.72 -7.50
N ALA A 101 13.41 -5.73 -8.30
CA ALA A 101 14.82 -6.04 -8.53
C ALA A 101 15.57 -4.91 -9.24
N ILE A 102 14.95 -4.25 -10.21
CA ILE A 102 15.52 -3.10 -10.94
C ILE A 102 15.87 -1.98 -9.97
N ILE A 103 14.91 -1.56 -9.14
CA ILE A 103 15.12 -0.41 -8.25
C ILE A 103 16.11 -0.71 -7.14
N ASP A 104 16.07 -1.91 -6.56
CA ASP A 104 17.03 -2.28 -5.50
C ASP A 104 18.46 -2.28 -6.07
N LYS A 105 18.65 -2.87 -7.25
CA LYS A 105 19.95 -2.84 -7.93
C LYS A 105 20.40 -1.42 -8.28
N ALA A 106 19.47 -0.56 -8.67
CA ALA A 106 19.78 0.82 -9.00
C ALA A 106 20.27 1.62 -7.77
N TRP A 107 19.66 1.39 -6.61
CA TRP A 107 20.13 1.98 -5.35
C TRP A 107 21.47 1.40 -4.89
N GLU A 108 21.66 0.09 -4.99
CA GLU A 108 22.93 -0.58 -4.63
C GLU A 108 24.12 -0.06 -5.45
N ASN A 109 23.90 0.28 -6.72
CA ASN A 109 24.93 0.78 -7.62
C ASN A 109 24.97 2.31 -7.70
N ASP A 110 24.23 3.01 -6.84
CA ASP A 110 24.21 4.46 -6.80
C ASP A 110 23.79 5.12 -8.15
N TRP A 111 22.86 4.48 -8.88
CA TRP A 111 22.33 5.01 -10.15
C TRP A 111 21.17 5.97 -9.94
N VAL A 112 20.51 5.94 -8.79
CA VAL A 112 19.42 6.86 -8.45
C VAL A 112 20.03 8.16 -7.94
N LYS A 113 20.28 9.10 -8.83
CA LYS A 113 20.88 10.40 -8.51
C LYS A 113 19.84 11.51 -8.48
N PRO A 114 20.06 12.59 -7.73
CA PRO A 114 19.26 13.81 -7.84
C PRO A 114 19.30 14.37 -9.27
N GLN A 115 18.14 14.74 -9.79
CA GLN A 115 17.99 15.35 -11.10
C GLN A 115 17.68 16.85 -10.92
N LEU A 116 18.66 17.68 -11.13
CA LEU A 116 18.53 19.14 -11.00
C LEU A 116 17.93 19.72 -12.26
N ALA A 117 16.97 20.63 -12.08
CA ALA A 117 16.43 21.41 -13.20
C ALA A 117 17.51 22.26 -13.88
N SER A 118 17.51 22.28 -15.20
CA SER A 118 18.45 23.09 -16.00
C SER A 118 18.17 24.61 -15.89
N HIS A 119 16.96 24.99 -15.49
CA HIS A 119 16.55 26.39 -15.33
C HIS A 119 15.49 26.50 -14.21
N LYS A 120 15.32 27.70 -13.67
CA LYS A 120 14.25 28.00 -12.70
C LYS A 120 13.13 28.76 -13.39
N THR A 121 11.89 28.35 -13.15
CA THR A 121 10.69 28.98 -13.73
C THR A 121 10.25 30.24 -12.99
N GLY A 122 10.75 30.47 -11.78
CA GLY A 122 10.30 31.51 -10.87
C GLY A 122 8.94 31.24 -10.22
N LYS A 123 8.29 30.10 -10.54
CA LYS A 123 6.99 29.71 -9.98
C LYS A 123 7.15 28.90 -8.70
N LYS A 124 6.26 29.15 -7.74
CA LYS A 124 6.20 28.45 -6.44
C LYS A 124 4.95 27.59 -6.38
N VAL A 125 5.10 26.33 -6.00
CA VAL A 125 3.98 25.37 -5.88
C VAL A 125 3.96 24.78 -4.47
N ALA A 126 2.81 24.85 -3.80
CA ALA A 126 2.55 24.12 -2.57
C ALA A 126 1.88 22.79 -2.88
N ILE A 127 2.27 21.75 -2.17
CA ILE A 127 1.63 20.42 -2.21
C ILE A 127 1.16 20.07 -0.82
N VAL A 128 -0.13 19.84 -0.65
CA VAL A 128 -0.74 19.47 0.61
C VAL A 128 -0.86 17.94 0.70
N GLY A 129 -0.03 17.35 1.56
CA GLY A 129 0.08 15.92 1.75
C GLY A 129 1.35 15.32 1.14
N SER A 130 2.05 14.53 1.93
CA SER A 130 3.32 13.87 1.59
C SER A 130 3.17 12.38 1.28
N GLY A 131 1.97 11.91 0.98
CA GLY A 131 1.75 10.57 0.47
C GLY A 131 2.40 10.37 -0.92
N PRO A 132 2.37 9.17 -1.50
CA PRO A 132 3.06 8.87 -2.76
C PRO A 132 2.65 9.80 -3.91
N ALA A 133 1.37 10.19 -3.98
CA ALA A 133 0.89 11.12 -5.02
C ALA A 133 1.50 12.52 -4.87
N GLY A 134 1.52 13.07 -3.63
CA GLY A 134 2.12 14.37 -3.34
C GLY A 134 3.63 14.37 -3.58
N MET A 135 4.32 13.32 -3.15
CA MET A 135 5.75 13.16 -3.42
C MET A 135 6.06 13.08 -4.91
N ALA A 136 5.29 12.32 -5.70
CA ALA A 136 5.51 12.21 -7.14
C ALA A 136 5.30 13.56 -7.84
N ALA A 137 4.22 14.27 -7.51
CA ALA A 137 3.98 15.61 -8.03
C ALA A 137 5.13 16.58 -7.67
N ALA A 138 5.59 16.53 -6.40
CA ALA A 138 6.70 17.36 -5.93
C ALA A 138 7.97 17.13 -6.73
N GLN A 139 8.33 15.88 -6.94
CA GLN A 139 9.54 15.50 -7.66
C GLN A 139 9.48 15.98 -9.11
N GLN A 140 8.39 15.73 -9.82
CA GLN A 140 8.25 16.14 -11.22
C GLN A 140 8.27 17.67 -11.37
N LEU A 141 7.59 18.40 -10.50
CA LEU A 141 7.57 19.85 -10.53
C LEU A 141 8.94 20.49 -10.19
N ALA A 142 9.68 19.89 -9.25
CA ALA A 142 11.04 20.34 -8.94
C ALA A 142 11.99 20.13 -10.13
N ARG A 143 11.90 18.97 -10.79
CA ARG A 143 12.72 18.62 -11.97
C ARG A 143 12.49 19.52 -13.19
N VAL A 144 11.29 20.09 -13.34
CA VAL A 144 11.00 21.09 -14.38
C VAL A 144 11.30 22.53 -13.94
N GLY A 145 11.83 22.73 -12.72
CA GLY A 145 12.39 24.02 -12.27
C GLY A 145 11.49 24.87 -11.40
N HIS A 146 10.34 24.38 -10.94
CA HIS A 146 9.52 25.08 -9.95
C HIS A 146 10.17 25.01 -8.56
N SER A 147 9.88 26.01 -7.72
CA SER A 147 10.13 25.97 -6.29
C SER A 147 8.97 25.21 -5.63
N VAL A 148 9.24 24.06 -5.01
CA VAL A 148 8.19 23.18 -4.50
C VAL A 148 8.31 23.00 -2.99
N VAL A 149 7.17 23.19 -2.31
CA VAL A 149 7.04 22.94 -0.86
C VAL A 149 5.96 21.90 -0.65
N VAL A 150 6.29 20.84 0.07
CA VAL A 150 5.34 19.80 0.50
C VAL A 150 4.99 20.04 1.96
N LEU A 151 3.71 20.19 2.25
CA LEU A 151 3.15 20.40 3.59
C LEU A 151 2.61 19.06 4.10
N GLU A 152 3.10 18.61 5.25
CA GLU A 152 2.66 17.36 5.89
C GLU A 152 2.15 17.66 7.31
N LYS A 153 0.95 17.19 7.62
CA LYS A 153 0.34 17.41 8.94
C LYS A 153 1.04 16.66 10.08
N ASN A 154 1.62 15.50 9.79
CA ASN A 154 2.31 14.67 10.75
C ASN A 154 3.79 15.11 10.93
N SER A 155 4.45 14.50 11.92
CA SER A 155 5.86 14.78 12.25
C SER A 155 6.85 14.22 11.22
N ARG A 156 6.43 13.32 10.33
CA ARG A 156 7.26 12.73 9.27
C ARG A 156 6.48 12.61 7.99
N ILE A 157 7.18 12.69 6.87
CA ILE A 157 6.59 12.52 5.54
C ILE A 157 6.29 11.06 5.23
N GLY A 158 5.42 10.83 4.23
CA GLY A 158 5.16 9.52 3.65
C GLY A 158 3.68 9.10 3.70
N GLY A 159 2.83 9.85 4.41
CA GLY A 159 1.40 9.54 4.50
C GLY A 159 1.13 8.09 4.95
N LEU A 160 0.21 7.39 4.29
CA LEU A 160 -0.12 5.99 4.62
C LEU A 160 1.03 5.00 4.38
N LEU A 161 2.02 5.32 3.53
CA LEU A 161 3.23 4.50 3.41
C LEU A 161 3.98 4.41 4.75
N ARG A 162 3.98 5.50 5.51
CA ARG A 162 4.67 5.59 6.81
C ARG A 162 3.79 5.18 7.97
N TYR A 163 2.56 5.67 8.01
CA TYR A 163 1.69 5.56 9.18
C TYR A 163 0.67 4.42 9.08
N GLY A 164 0.34 3.96 7.86
CA GLY A 164 -0.61 2.86 7.63
C GLY A 164 0.07 1.52 7.41
N ILE A 165 0.93 1.44 6.41
CA ILE A 165 1.58 0.19 6.01
C ILE A 165 2.63 -0.22 7.05
N PRO A 166 2.58 -1.45 7.60
CA PRO A 166 3.57 -1.91 8.58
C PRO A 166 4.97 -2.10 7.96
N ASP A 167 6.01 -1.96 8.81
CA ASP A 167 7.41 -2.15 8.39
C ASP A 167 7.71 -3.53 7.83
N PHE A 168 7.00 -4.58 8.31
CA PHE A 168 7.14 -5.93 7.76
C PHE A 168 6.60 -6.09 6.32
N LYS A 169 5.86 -5.10 5.81
CA LYS A 169 5.46 -5.00 4.39
C LYS A 169 6.41 -4.09 3.61
N MET A 170 6.82 -2.97 4.20
CA MET A 170 7.73 -2.01 3.57
C MET A 170 8.49 -1.21 4.63
N GLU A 171 9.81 -1.36 4.67
CA GLU A 171 10.69 -0.61 5.57
C GLU A 171 10.65 0.89 5.26
N LYS A 172 10.58 1.72 6.31
CA LYS A 172 10.45 3.18 6.15
C LYS A 172 11.74 3.85 5.67
N SER A 173 12.87 3.18 5.77
CA SER A 173 14.16 3.59 5.19
C SER A 173 14.07 3.91 3.69
N HIS A 174 13.19 3.23 2.95
CA HIS A 174 12.95 3.53 1.55
C HIS A 174 12.34 4.93 1.34
N ILE A 175 11.44 5.35 2.23
CA ILE A 175 10.85 6.69 2.21
C ILE A 175 11.92 7.73 2.54
N ASP A 176 12.70 7.50 3.60
CA ASP A 176 13.72 8.45 4.07
C ASP A 176 14.81 8.65 3.01
N ARG A 177 15.26 7.58 2.36
CA ARG A 177 16.22 7.65 1.28
C ARG A 177 15.70 8.45 0.09
N ARG A 178 14.43 8.22 -0.30
CA ARG A 178 13.79 8.98 -1.40
C ARG A 178 13.58 10.44 -1.03
N MET A 179 13.17 10.74 0.19
CA MET A 179 13.07 12.10 0.70
C MET A 179 14.40 12.85 0.57
N THR A 180 15.50 12.22 1.01
CA THR A 180 16.84 12.81 0.93
C THR A 180 17.22 13.13 -0.53
N GLN A 181 16.93 12.23 -1.46
CA GLN A 181 17.18 12.44 -2.87
C GLN A 181 16.32 13.61 -3.42
N MET A 182 15.03 13.68 -3.06
CA MET A 182 14.13 14.78 -3.48
C MET A 182 14.53 16.13 -2.88
N GLN A 183 15.01 16.15 -1.63
CA GLN A 183 15.56 17.38 -1.03
C GLN A 183 16.79 17.87 -1.81
N ALA A 184 17.64 16.97 -2.26
CA ALA A 184 18.78 17.31 -3.12
C ALA A 184 18.34 17.80 -4.51
N GLU A 185 17.15 17.43 -4.98
CA GLU A 185 16.49 17.97 -6.20
C GLU A 185 15.85 19.36 -5.96
N GLY A 186 15.78 19.83 -4.70
CA GLY A 186 15.25 21.13 -4.33
C GLY A 186 13.81 21.15 -3.83
N VAL A 187 13.27 19.98 -3.46
CA VAL A 187 11.96 19.90 -2.78
C VAL A 187 12.14 20.23 -1.31
N GLU A 188 11.37 21.19 -0.81
CA GLU A 188 11.27 21.51 0.61
C GLU A 188 10.12 20.73 1.25
N PHE A 189 10.38 20.06 2.39
CA PHE A 189 9.36 19.39 3.18
C PHE A 189 9.13 20.14 4.48
N ARG A 190 7.87 20.53 4.74
CA ARG A 190 7.43 21.16 5.99
C ARG A 190 6.47 20.22 6.72
N VAL A 191 6.94 19.63 7.81
CA VAL A 191 6.14 18.73 8.67
C VAL A 191 5.39 19.54 9.75
N ASN A 192 4.40 18.91 10.41
CA ASN A 192 3.51 19.55 11.39
C ASN A 192 2.77 20.76 10.81
N GLN A 193 2.44 20.70 9.53
CA GLN A 193 1.72 21.73 8.79
C GLN A 193 0.36 21.18 8.34
N HIS A 194 -0.65 21.34 9.18
CA HIS A 194 -2.00 20.86 8.90
C HIS A 194 -2.83 21.98 8.26
N VAL A 195 -3.00 21.91 6.95
CA VAL A 195 -3.79 22.89 6.18
C VAL A 195 -5.26 22.78 6.58
N GLY A 196 -5.84 23.91 6.95
CA GLY A 196 -7.19 24.02 7.49
C GLY A 196 -7.24 24.06 9.03
N GLU A 197 -6.15 23.74 9.72
CA GLU A 197 -6.05 23.85 11.18
C GLU A 197 -5.01 24.90 11.59
N ASN A 198 -3.71 24.58 11.43
CA ASN A 198 -2.62 25.50 11.81
C ASN A 198 -1.99 26.24 10.62
N VAL A 199 -2.35 25.87 9.40
CA VAL A 199 -2.00 26.59 8.15
C VAL A 199 -3.30 26.99 7.45
N LYS A 200 -3.50 28.30 7.22
CA LYS A 200 -4.70 28.79 6.53
C LYS A 200 -4.57 28.62 5.03
N ALA A 201 -5.68 28.30 4.37
CA ALA A 201 -5.72 28.19 2.91
C ALA A 201 -5.38 29.52 2.21
N ASP A 202 -5.85 30.65 2.76
CA ASP A 202 -5.58 31.98 2.21
C ASP A 202 -4.09 32.34 2.23
N ASP A 203 -3.35 31.89 3.26
CA ASP A 203 -1.90 32.11 3.35
C ASP A 203 -1.18 31.35 2.22
N LEU A 204 -1.62 30.14 1.90
CA LEU A 204 -1.08 29.36 0.78
C LEU A 204 -1.37 30.04 -0.56
N LEU A 205 -2.59 30.54 -0.76
CA LEU A 205 -2.97 31.23 -1.99
C LEU A 205 -2.23 32.56 -2.17
N ALA A 206 -1.78 33.18 -1.07
CA ALA A 206 -0.98 34.42 -1.12
C ALA A 206 0.52 34.13 -1.37
N GLU A 207 1.05 33.00 -0.86
CA GLU A 207 2.48 32.65 -0.94
C GLU A 207 2.85 31.93 -2.25
N PHE A 208 1.93 31.10 -2.81
CA PHE A 208 2.20 30.19 -3.91
C PHE A 208 1.41 30.52 -5.17
N ASP A 209 2.02 30.29 -6.34
CA ASP A 209 1.35 30.44 -7.64
C ASP A 209 0.32 29.34 -7.91
N ALA A 210 0.49 28.15 -7.29
CA ALA A 210 -0.44 27.03 -7.38
C ALA A 210 -0.40 26.17 -6.12
N VAL A 211 -1.52 25.51 -5.82
CA VAL A 211 -1.66 24.58 -4.71
C VAL A 211 -2.20 23.24 -5.25
N ILE A 212 -1.54 22.14 -4.93
CA ILE A 212 -1.98 20.77 -5.25
C ILE A 212 -2.46 20.10 -3.98
N LEU A 213 -3.69 19.61 -3.99
CA LEU A 213 -4.26 18.85 -2.89
C LEU A 213 -4.01 17.34 -3.11
N ALA A 214 -3.17 16.76 -2.28
CA ALA A 214 -2.80 15.34 -2.30
C ALA A 214 -2.96 14.68 -0.91
N GLY A 215 -3.99 15.13 -0.17
CA GLY A 215 -4.25 14.74 1.23
C GLY A 215 -4.68 13.29 1.43
N GLY A 216 -4.94 12.53 0.37
CA GLY A 216 -5.41 11.15 0.46
C GLY A 216 -6.87 11.03 0.91
N ALA A 217 -7.26 9.82 1.34
CA ALA A 217 -8.60 9.50 1.86
C ALA A 217 -8.43 8.87 3.25
N GLU A 218 -8.48 9.67 4.29
CA GLU A 218 -8.25 9.22 5.67
C GLU A 218 -9.55 9.01 6.47
N HIS A 219 -10.69 9.45 5.93
CA HIS A 219 -11.97 9.26 6.61
C HIS A 219 -12.40 7.78 6.51
N PRO A 220 -12.43 7.05 7.64
CA PRO A 220 -12.78 5.63 7.62
C PRO A 220 -14.27 5.44 7.33
N ARG A 221 -14.60 4.29 6.73
CA ARG A 221 -15.99 3.81 6.71
C ARG A 221 -16.35 3.31 8.10
N ASP A 222 -17.41 3.85 8.66
CA ASP A 222 -17.87 3.42 9.99
C ASP A 222 -18.72 2.15 9.91
N LEU A 223 -18.82 1.48 11.05
CA LEU A 223 -19.70 0.34 11.30
C LEU A 223 -20.77 0.80 12.32
N PRO A 224 -21.90 1.37 11.88
CA PRO A 224 -22.90 1.97 12.76
C PRO A 224 -23.80 0.91 13.42
N VAL A 225 -23.22 0.15 14.35
CA VAL A 225 -23.92 -0.90 15.12
C VAL A 225 -23.92 -0.57 16.61
N THR A 226 -24.83 -1.17 17.36
CA THR A 226 -24.86 -1.05 18.82
C THR A 226 -23.53 -1.46 19.42
N GLY A 227 -23.01 -0.70 20.36
CA GLY A 227 -21.73 -0.95 21.03
C GLY A 227 -20.50 -0.45 20.27
N ARG A 228 -20.68 0.34 19.18
CA ARG A 228 -19.58 0.91 18.39
C ARG A 228 -18.63 1.79 19.23
N ASP A 229 -19.14 2.38 20.30
CA ASP A 229 -18.47 3.29 21.22
C ASP A 229 -17.77 2.60 22.41
N LEU A 230 -17.82 1.27 22.48
CA LEU A 230 -17.17 0.50 23.53
C LEU A 230 -15.63 0.61 23.43
N ASP A 231 -14.97 0.71 24.59
CA ASP A 231 -13.51 0.63 24.67
C ASP A 231 -13.01 -0.71 24.07
N GLY A 232 -11.98 -0.65 23.22
CA GLY A 232 -11.47 -1.78 22.45
C GLY A 232 -12.04 -1.90 21.05
N VAL A 233 -13.01 -1.05 20.67
CA VAL A 233 -13.52 -0.94 19.30
C VAL A 233 -12.90 0.28 18.63
N MET A 234 -12.13 0.06 17.56
CA MET A 234 -11.36 1.13 16.94
C MET A 234 -11.26 0.97 15.43
N TYR A 235 -10.88 2.02 14.75
CA TYR A 235 -10.51 1.94 13.35
C TYR A 235 -9.09 1.36 13.18
N ALA A 236 -8.85 0.77 12.03
CA ALA A 236 -7.55 0.17 11.72
C ALA A 236 -6.38 1.16 11.87
N MET A 237 -6.56 2.42 11.49
CA MET A 237 -5.51 3.44 11.60
C MET A 237 -5.19 3.83 13.04
N ASP A 238 -6.17 3.73 13.96
CA ASP A 238 -5.95 3.97 15.41
C ASP A 238 -5.09 2.85 16.02
N PHE A 239 -5.02 1.69 15.38
CA PHE A 239 -4.19 0.56 15.78
C PHE A 239 -2.83 0.53 15.06
N LEU A 240 -2.82 0.77 13.75
CA LEU A 240 -1.61 0.65 12.91
C LEU A 240 -0.66 1.84 13.08
N THR A 241 -1.19 3.08 13.16
CA THR A 241 -0.37 4.29 13.26
C THR A 241 0.50 4.30 14.51
N PRO A 242 -0.03 4.06 15.73
CA PRO A 242 0.79 3.97 16.94
C PRO A 242 1.88 2.91 16.85
N GLN A 243 1.57 1.74 16.28
CA GLN A 243 2.56 0.68 16.09
C GLN A 243 3.68 1.09 15.14
N ASN A 244 3.37 1.74 14.02
CA ASN A 244 4.39 2.24 13.11
C ASN A 244 5.27 3.33 13.76
N GLN A 245 4.70 4.17 14.62
CA GLN A 245 5.45 5.16 15.39
C GLN A 245 6.40 4.50 16.39
N VAL A 246 5.95 3.48 17.12
CA VAL A 246 6.81 2.73 18.06
C VAL A 246 7.94 2.02 17.33
N VAL A 247 7.67 1.39 16.18
CA VAL A 247 8.71 0.78 15.34
C VAL A 247 9.72 1.82 14.84
N ALA A 248 9.27 3.05 14.60
CA ALA A 248 10.14 4.18 14.24
C ALA A 248 10.94 4.77 15.43
N GLY A 249 10.79 4.23 16.64
CA GLY A 249 11.49 4.66 17.86
C GLY A 249 10.75 5.71 18.69
N ASP A 250 9.51 6.04 18.36
CA ASP A 250 8.72 6.99 19.14
C ASP A 250 8.16 6.33 20.41
N THR A 251 7.98 7.14 21.45
CA THR A 251 7.21 6.72 22.62
C THR A 251 5.75 7.13 22.42
N VAL A 252 4.87 6.14 22.36
CA VAL A 252 3.42 6.36 22.20
C VAL A 252 2.72 6.01 23.52
N PRO A 253 2.25 7.01 24.28
CA PRO A 253 1.51 6.76 25.52
C PRO A 253 0.22 5.99 25.23
N ASN A 254 -0.11 5.00 26.08
CA ASN A 254 -1.35 4.24 26.00
C ASN A 254 -1.58 3.50 24.67
N GLN A 255 -0.52 3.06 24.01
CA GLN A 255 -0.63 2.25 22.80
C GLN A 255 -1.54 1.02 23.05
N VAL A 256 -2.51 0.81 22.18
CA VAL A 256 -3.34 -0.38 22.23
C VAL A 256 -2.58 -1.59 21.73
N MET A 257 -2.45 -2.60 22.59
CA MET A 257 -1.76 -3.86 22.28
C MET A 257 -2.76 -5.01 22.17
N ALA A 258 -2.54 -5.88 21.19
CA ALA A 258 -3.32 -7.12 21.02
C ALA A 258 -2.82 -8.29 21.90
N THR A 259 -1.77 -8.11 22.69
CA THR A 259 -1.14 -9.16 23.50
C THR A 259 -2.15 -9.88 24.40
N ASN A 260 -2.22 -11.20 24.24
CA ASN A 260 -3.15 -12.10 24.96
C ASN A 260 -4.64 -11.75 24.78
N LYS A 261 -5.00 -11.02 23.71
CA LYS A 261 -6.42 -10.69 23.40
C LYS A 261 -6.92 -11.53 22.24
N HIS A 262 -8.24 -11.76 22.24
CA HIS A 262 -8.94 -12.28 21.08
C HIS A 262 -9.28 -11.08 20.18
N VAL A 263 -8.71 -11.06 18.99
CA VAL A 263 -8.85 -9.94 18.04
C VAL A 263 -9.84 -10.33 16.94
N VAL A 264 -10.80 -9.45 16.68
CA VAL A 264 -11.68 -9.58 15.52
C VAL A 264 -11.39 -8.43 14.56
N VAL A 265 -11.01 -8.75 13.33
CA VAL A 265 -10.81 -7.79 12.24
C VAL A 265 -12.02 -7.82 11.33
N ILE A 266 -12.74 -6.69 11.23
CA ILE A 266 -13.92 -6.56 10.38
C ILE A 266 -13.51 -5.89 9.08
N GLY A 267 -13.43 -6.67 8.01
CA GLY A 267 -12.98 -6.28 6.69
C GLY A 267 -11.84 -7.13 6.15
N GLY A 268 -11.96 -7.59 4.91
CA GLY A 268 -11.03 -8.53 4.25
C GLY A 268 -9.99 -7.87 3.33
N GLY A 269 -9.91 -6.54 3.28
CA GLY A 269 -8.96 -5.81 2.42
C GLY A 269 -7.53 -5.79 2.98
N ASP A 270 -6.62 -5.13 2.24
CA ASP A 270 -5.18 -5.05 2.60
C ASP A 270 -4.96 -4.43 3.98
N THR A 271 -5.72 -3.40 4.35
CA THR A 271 -5.66 -2.79 5.69
C THR A 271 -6.05 -3.80 6.78
N GLY A 272 -7.06 -4.63 6.54
CA GLY A 272 -7.43 -5.72 7.45
C GLY A 272 -6.31 -6.75 7.59
N SER A 273 -5.66 -7.11 6.47
CA SER A 273 -4.47 -7.97 6.47
C SER A 273 -3.32 -7.38 7.30
N ASP A 274 -3.11 -6.07 7.24
CA ASP A 274 -2.08 -5.39 8.02
C ASP A 274 -2.42 -5.42 9.53
N CYS A 275 -3.71 -5.28 9.89
CA CYS A 275 -4.17 -5.47 11.26
C CYS A 275 -3.95 -6.91 11.76
N VAL A 276 -4.20 -7.93 10.91
CA VAL A 276 -3.91 -9.34 11.22
C VAL A 276 -2.42 -9.53 11.52
N GLY A 277 -1.54 -9.11 10.61
CA GLY A 277 -0.09 -9.25 10.78
C GLY A 277 0.47 -8.49 11.99
N THR A 278 -0.07 -7.30 12.27
CA THR A 278 0.29 -6.53 13.46
C THR A 278 -0.18 -7.22 14.74
N SER A 279 -1.39 -7.76 14.75
CA SER A 279 -1.94 -8.49 15.92
C SER A 279 -1.15 -9.77 16.21
N ASN A 280 -0.69 -10.51 15.18
CA ASN A 280 0.20 -11.65 15.34
C ASN A 280 1.51 -11.24 16.04
N ARG A 281 2.13 -10.14 15.60
CA ARG A 281 3.38 -9.62 16.20
C ARG A 281 3.20 -9.08 17.60
N HIS A 282 2.01 -8.63 17.94
CA HIS A 282 1.67 -8.25 19.31
C HIS A 282 1.43 -9.46 20.23
N GLY A 283 1.38 -10.70 19.72
CA GLY A 283 1.09 -11.89 20.49
C GLY A 283 -0.38 -12.01 20.89
N ALA A 284 -1.30 -11.77 19.95
CA ALA A 284 -2.73 -12.01 20.15
C ALA A 284 -3.00 -13.50 20.48
N ALA A 285 -3.95 -13.76 21.36
CA ALA A 285 -4.35 -15.12 21.72
C ALA A 285 -5.09 -15.84 20.57
N SER A 286 -5.88 -15.08 19.81
CA SER A 286 -6.48 -15.53 18.55
C SER A 286 -6.81 -14.33 17.67
N ILE A 287 -6.87 -14.58 16.36
CA ILE A 287 -7.27 -13.57 15.39
C ILE A 287 -8.33 -14.17 14.48
N THR A 288 -9.46 -13.47 14.36
CA THR A 288 -10.53 -13.83 13.42
C THR A 288 -10.80 -12.65 12.51
N GLN A 289 -10.83 -12.86 11.19
CA GLN A 289 -11.16 -11.85 10.22
C GLN A 289 -12.48 -12.17 9.53
N PHE A 290 -13.39 -11.20 9.52
CA PHE A 290 -14.68 -11.29 8.84
C PHE A 290 -14.72 -10.44 7.60
N GLU A 291 -15.24 -11.01 6.52
CA GLU A 291 -15.52 -10.33 5.27
C GLU A 291 -17.04 -10.37 4.99
N LEU A 292 -17.58 -9.20 4.63
CA LEU A 292 -18.99 -9.06 4.28
C LEU A 292 -19.32 -9.72 2.93
N MET A 293 -18.36 -9.68 2.01
CA MET A 293 -18.51 -10.25 0.68
C MET A 293 -18.38 -11.77 0.72
N PRO A 294 -18.95 -12.48 -0.27
CA PRO A 294 -18.74 -13.92 -0.42
C PRO A 294 -17.26 -14.27 -0.58
N GLN A 295 -16.91 -15.47 -0.16
CA GLN A 295 -15.57 -16.00 -0.38
C GLN A 295 -15.26 -16.03 -1.88
N PRO A 296 -14.18 -15.35 -2.31
CA PRO A 296 -13.76 -15.43 -3.70
C PRO A 296 -13.35 -16.86 -4.07
N PRO A 297 -13.49 -17.27 -5.34
CA PRO A 297 -13.01 -18.56 -5.78
C PRO A 297 -11.48 -18.66 -5.64
N GLU A 298 -10.96 -19.86 -5.45
CA GLU A 298 -9.50 -20.09 -5.37
C GLU A 298 -8.80 -19.71 -6.67
N GLN A 299 -9.46 -19.95 -7.80
CA GLN A 299 -8.97 -19.59 -9.13
C GLN A 299 -9.94 -18.61 -9.80
N GLU A 300 -9.41 -17.67 -10.54
CA GLU A 300 -10.19 -16.72 -11.32
C GLU A 300 -10.86 -17.39 -12.54
N ASP A 301 -12.04 -16.94 -12.89
CA ASP A 301 -12.62 -17.22 -14.20
C ASP A 301 -12.09 -16.19 -15.22
N LYS A 302 -11.01 -16.57 -15.91
CA LYS A 302 -10.32 -15.69 -16.87
C LYS A 302 -11.19 -15.28 -18.04
N GLN A 303 -12.16 -16.08 -18.45
CA GLN A 303 -13.08 -15.73 -19.53
C GLN A 303 -13.99 -14.55 -19.16
N MET A 304 -14.29 -14.41 -17.87
CA MET A 304 -15.15 -13.31 -17.40
C MET A 304 -14.37 -12.05 -17.02
N VAL A 305 -13.14 -12.15 -16.54
CA VAL A 305 -12.45 -11.01 -15.90
C VAL A 305 -11.24 -10.50 -16.65
N TRP A 306 -10.47 -11.36 -17.33
CA TRP A 306 -9.25 -10.91 -18.04
C TRP A 306 -9.60 -9.87 -19.12
N PRO A 307 -8.85 -8.80 -19.32
CA PRO A 307 -7.58 -8.43 -18.66
C PRO A 307 -7.75 -7.61 -17.38
N ASN A 308 -8.94 -7.55 -16.82
CA ASN A 308 -9.25 -6.74 -15.64
C ASN A 308 -8.82 -7.41 -14.34
N TRP A 309 -9.10 -6.73 -13.23
CA TRP A 309 -8.76 -7.20 -11.89
C TRP A 309 -9.45 -8.55 -11.58
N PRO A 310 -8.67 -9.58 -11.20
CA PRO A 310 -9.22 -10.91 -11.01
C PRO A 310 -10.03 -11.02 -9.72
N LEU A 311 -11.18 -11.69 -9.82
CA LEU A 311 -11.94 -12.17 -8.68
C LEU A 311 -11.38 -13.53 -8.28
N LYS A 312 -10.46 -13.55 -7.31
CA LYS A 312 -9.89 -14.78 -6.75
C LYS A 312 -9.50 -14.59 -5.28
N MET A 313 -9.43 -15.71 -4.55
CA MET A 313 -8.92 -15.73 -3.19
C MET A 313 -7.49 -15.19 -3.14
N ARG A 314 -7.25 -14.27 -2.21
CA ARG A 314 -5.93 -13.73 -1.92
C ARG A 314 -5.57 -14.02 -0.48
N THR A 315 -4.40 -14.58 -0.31
CA THR A 315 -3.81 -14.82 1.01
C THR A 315 -2.52 -14.03 1.08
N SER A 316 -2.38 -13.19 2.09
CA SER A 316 -1.14 -12.47 2.36
C SER A 316 -0.30 -13.25 3.37
N SER A 317 1.01 -12.93 3.45
CA SER A 317 1.90 -13.47 4.49
C SER A 317 1.35 -13.28 5.91
N SER A 318 0.62 -12.17 6.15
CA SER A 318 -0.02 -11.91 7.45
C SER A 318 -1.07 -12.98 7.82
N HIS A 319 -1.81 -13.48 6.84
CA HIS A 319 -2.78 -14.57 7.07
C HIS A 319 -2.08 -15.92 7.30
N GLU A 320 -0.95 -16.14 6.62
CA GLU A 320 -0.15 -17.37 6.78
C GLU A 320 0.50 -17.46 8.17
N GLU A 321 0.76 -16.33 8.81
CA GLU A 321 1.24 -16.25 10.19
C GLU A 321 0.20 -16.73 11.21
N GLY A 322 -1.08 -16.75 10.84
CA GLY A 322 -2.17 -17.30 11.64
C GLY A 322 -3.35 -16.32 11.77
N ALA A 323 -4.47 -16.70 11.19
CA ALA A 323 -5.77 -16.09 11.41
C ALA A 323 -6.89 -17.00 10.91
N ASN A 324 -8.01 -17.02 11.62
CA ASN A 324 -9.24 -17.60 11.11
C ASN A 324 -9.92 -16.58 10.20
N ARG A 325 -10.35 -17.00 9.00
CA ARG A 325 -11.06 -16.12 8.05
C ARG A 325 -12.43 -16.69 7.77
N ASP A 326 -13.44 -15.82 7.78
CA ASP A 326 -14.80 -16.19 7.40
C ASP A 326 -15.45 -15.10 6.55
N TRP A 327 -16.30 -15.51 5.62
CA TRP A 327 -16.90 -14.66 4.60
C TRP A 327 -18.41 -14.69 4.69
N SER A 328 -19.05 -13.73 4.01
CA SER A 328 -20.49 -13.54 4.05
C SER A 328 -20.99 -13.33 5.48
N ILE A 329 -20.26 -12.54 6.25
CA ILE A 329 -20.59 -12.23 7.64
C ILE A 329 -20.94 -10.75 7.77
N THR A 330 -22.12 -10.46 8.34
CA THR A 330 -22.46 -9.13 8.84
C THR A 330 -22.33 -9.08 10.36
N THR A 331 -21.76 -7.99 10.88
CA THR A 331 -21.75 -7.71 12.31
C THR A 331 -23.04 -6.97 12.67
N LYS A 332 -23.77 -7.46 13.66
CA LYS A 332 -25.08 -6.89 14.10
C LYS A 332 -24.91 -5.98 15.31
N ALA A 333 -24.12 -6.38 16.27
CA ALA A 333 -23.85 -5.61 17.48
C ALA A 333 -22.54 -6.03 18.12
N LEU A 334 -21.95 -5.12 18.88
CA LEU A 334 -20.82 -5.37 19.76
C LEU A 334 -21.34 -5.48 21.21
N ILE A 335 -20.86 -6.49 21.92
CA ILE A 335 -21.30 -6.81 23.29
C ILE A 335 -20.34 -6.15 24.26
N GLY A 336 -20.87 -5.37 25.17
CA GLY A 336 -20.09 -4.65 26.18
C GLY A 336 -20.32 -5.15 27.59
N GLU A 337 -19.25 -5.16 28.40
CA GLU A 337 -19.29 -5.31 29.85
C GLU A 337 -18.43 -4.22 30.48
N ASN A 338 -18.97 -3.46 31.41
CA ASN A 338 -18.27 -2.36 32.09
C ASN A 338 -17.62 -1.34 31.10
N GLY A 339 -18.32 -1.05 30.00
CA GLY A 339 -17.85 -0.09 28.99
C GLY A 339 -16.79 -0.63 28.01
N LYS A 340 -16.42 -1.91 28.11
CA LYS A 340 -15.43 -2.56 27.22
C LYS A 340 -16.11 -3.61 26.36
N VAL A 341 -15.59 -3.77 25.11
CA VAL A 341 -16.03 -4.84 24.22
C VAL A 341 -15.57 -6.19 24.78
N VAL A 342 -16.51 -7.14 24.87
CA VAL A 342 -16.24 -8.52 25.30
C VAL A 342 -16.72 -9.54 24.28
N GLY A 343 -17.31 -9.11 23.18
CA GLY A 343 -17.75 -9.98 22.11
C GLY A 343 -18.54 -9.25 21.04
N LEU A 344 -19.04 -10.00 20.07
CA LEU A 344 -19.92 -9.49 19.02
C LEU A 344 -21.01 -10.50 18.65
N THR A 345 -22.09 -10.01 18.10
CA THR A 345 -23.09 -10.81 17.39
C THR A 345 -22.99 -10.56 15.90
N GLY A 346 -23.12 -11.61 15.13
CA GLY A 346 -23.11 -11.57 13.67
C GLY A 346 -24.13 -12.54 13.07
N ALA A 347 -24.28 -12.48 11.76
CA ALA A 347 -25.10 -13.43 11.00
C ALA A 347 -24.47 -13.67 9.63
N LYS A 348 -24.79 -14.80 9.03
CA LYS A 348 -24.47 -15.06 7.62
C LYS A 348 -25.35 -14.18 6.71
N VAL A 349 -24.77 -13.77 5.59
CA VAL A 349 -25.48 -13.01 4.57
C VAL A 349 -25.36 -13.67 3.21
N GLN A 350 -26.33 -13.40 2.35
CA GLN A 350 -26.30 -13.75 0.92
C GLN A 350 -26.59 -12.52 0.09
N TRP A 351 -26.10 -12.54 -1.14
CA TRP A 351 -26.24 -11.44 -2.08
C TRP A 351 -27.19 -11.87 -3.21
N GLN A 352 -28.34 -11.21 -3.33
CA GLN A 352 -29.30 -11.45 -4.41
C GLN A 352 -29.54 -10.14 -5.16
N ALA A 353 -29.33 -10.17 -6.47
CA ALA A 353 -29.45 -8.99 -7.35
C ALA A 353 -28.74 -7.73 -6.80
N GLY A 354 -27.52 -7.89 -6.24
CA GLY A 354 -26.72 -6.80 -5.67
C GLY A 354 -27.18 -6.28 -4.30
N LYS A 355 -28.20 -6.91 -3.69
CA LYS A 355 -28.69 -6.58 -2.36
C LYS A 355 -28.28 -7.64 -1.35
N MET A 356 -27.77 -7.18 -0.20
CA MET A 356 -27.45 -8.04 0.93
C MET A 356 -28.74 -8.44 1.66
N GLN A 357 -28.84 -9.72 2.03
CA GLN A 357 -29.93 -10.28 2.83
C GLN A 357 -29.31 -11.18 3.92
N GLU A 358 -29.78 -11.04 5.15
CA GLU A 358 -29.41 -11.97 6.22
C GLU A 358 -30.03 -13.36 5.95
N VAL A 359 -29.25 -14.41 6.22
CA VAL A 359 -29.73 -15.79 6.15
C VAL A 359 -30.41 -16.12 7.48
N PRO A 360 -31.69 -16.52 7.48
CA PRO A 360 -32.43 -16.82 8.72
C PRO A 360 -31.74 -17.92 9.53
N ASN A 361 -31.81 -17.80 10.86
CA ASN A 361 -31.28 -18.76 11.83
C ASN A 361 -29.76 -19.01 11.74
N THR A 362 -29.00 -18.02 11.30
CA THR A 362 -27.52 -18.08 11.22
C THR A 362 -26.84 -17.12 12.20
N GLU A 363 -27.61 -16.53 13.10
CA GLU A 363 -27.05 -15.66 14.13
C GLU A 363 -26.09 -16.41 15.04
N PHE A 364 -24.97 -15.79 15.34
CA PHE A 364 -23.95 -16.34 16.23
C PHE A 364 -23.40 -15.26 17.17
N THR A 365 -22.78 -15.70 18.24
CA THR A 365 -22.10 -14.82 19.20
C THR A 365 -20.67 -15.34 19.39
N ILE A 366 -19.71 -14.42 19.36
CA ILE A 366 -18.32 -14.64 19.75
C ILE A 366 -18.06 -13.85 21.01
N LYS A 367 -17.44 -14.47 22.02
CA LYS A 367 -16.98 -13.82 23.26
C LYS A 367 -15.50 -13.96 23.42
#